data_7f80c2f79cfcfd712b0a60997ad74c3f
#
_entry.id   7f80c2f79cfcfd712b0a60997ad74c3f
#
_cell.length_a   1.000
_cell.length_b   1.000
_cell.length_c   1.000
_cell.angle_alpha   90.00
_cell.angle_beta   90.00
_cell.angle_gamma   90.00
#
_symmetry.space_group_name_H-M   'P 1'
#
loop_
_entity.id
_entity.type
_entity.pdbx_description
1 polymer ?
#
loop_
_entity_poly.entity_id
_entity_poly.type
_entity_poly.pdbx_seq_one_letter_code
_entity_poly.pdbx_strand_id
1 'polypeptide(L)'
;EEVAAIFVEPIQGEGGYIVPPPEFHVELHKIAKKYGILYVVDEVQSGMGRTGKMFAIEHFGMKPDIMALAKGIASGMPLGATVARSDIMDWEAGSHASTFGGNPVSCMAALETISLIEKGLMANAEKQGERLMNGFREMQNTFECMGDVRGKGLMVGVELVKDRDTKERAGDWRAEIIKKAFEKGLLLLGCGENVIRFCPALIVTEEEVDMCLSIFEEVVGQVAG
;
A
#
# COMPACT_ATOMS: atom_id res chain seq x y z
N GLU A 1 -31.07 7.00 -0.59
CA GLU A 1 -31.82 5.72 -0.59
C GLU A 1 -31.28 4.71 -1.63
N GLU A 2 -30.32 5.11 -2.51
CA GLU A 2 -29.78 4.25 -3.57
C GLU A 2 -28.35 3.79 -3.32
N VAL A 3 -27.62 4.42 -2.38
CA VAL A 3 -26.23 4.10 -2.05
C VAL A 3 -26.18 3.26 -0.80
N ALA A 4 -25.75 2.01 -0.90
CA ALA A 4 -25.63 1.09 0.24
C ALA A 4 -24.30 1.20 0.98
N ALA A 5 -23.21 1.42 0.24
CA ALA A 5 -21.88 1.44 0.80
C ALA A 5 -20.92 2.36 0.04
N ILE A 6 -19.89 2.85 0.72
CA ILE A 6 -18.73 3.53 0.14
C ILE A 6 -17.54 2.60 0.32
N PHE A 7 -16.89 2.20 -0.78
CA PHE A 7 -15.67 1.42 -0.79
C PHE A 7 -14.47 2.35 -1.02
N VAL A 8 -13.47 2.25 -0.15
CA VAL A 8 -12.28 3.11 -0.26
C VAL A 8 -11.04 2.38 0.24
N GLU A 9 -9.93 2.55 -0.47
CA GLU A 9 -8.61 2.16 0.05
C GLU A 9 -8.15 3.25 1.05
N PRO A 10 -7.66 2.89 2.27
CA PRO A 10 -7.09 3.88 3.20
C PRO A 10 -5.92 4.66 2.60
N ILE A 11 -5.10 3.98 1.81
CA ILE A 11 -4.06 4.52 0.94
C ILE A 11 -4.24 3.84 -0.41
N GLN A 12 -4.41 4.62 -1.47
CA GLN A 12 -4.59 4.02 -2.80
C GLN A 12 -3.35 3.23 -3.22
N GLY A 13 -3.55 2.00 -3.68
CA GLY A 13 -2.49 1.13 -4.16
C GLY A 13 -2.21 1.36 -5.65
N GLU A 14 -2.96 0.72 -6.52
CA GLU A 14 -2.78 0.81 -7.99
C GLU A 14 -3.00 2.21 -8.55
N GLY A 15 -3.76 3.06 -7.87
CA GLY A 15 -3.99 4.45 -8.25
C GLY A 15 -2.77 5.37 -8.13
N GLY A 16 -1.66 4.92 -7.51
CA GLY A 16 -0.43 5.70 -7.43
C GLY A 16 0.13 5.92 -6.02
N TYR A 17 -0.13 5.02 -5.08
CA TYR A 17 0.31 5.12 -3.68
C TYR A 17 -0.05 6.47 -3.05
N ILE A 18 -1.31 6.86 -3.25
CA ILE A 18 -1.81 8.16 -2.80
C ILE A 18 -2.24 8.07 -1.34
N VAL A 19 -1.54 8.80 -0.49
CA VAL A 19 -1.89 8.99 0.92
C VAL A 19 -2.84 10.18 1.01
N PRO A 20 -4.10 10.00 1.42
CA PRO A 20 -5.04 11.10 1.50
C PRO A 20 -4.71 12.03 2.67
N PRO A 21 -5.21 13.27 2.67
CA PRO A 21 -5.16 14.16 3.82
C PRO A 21 -5.74 13.49 5.08
N PRO A 22 -5.23 13.81 6.29
CA PRO A 22 -5.65 13.16 7.53
C PRO A 22 -7.16 13.22 7.80
N GLU A 23 -7.82 14.29 7.37
CA GLU A 23 -9.26 14.52 7.54
C GLU A 23 -10.14 13.76 6.54
N PHE A 24 -9.60 13.28 5.42
CA PHE A 24 -10.38 12.67 4.33
C PHE A 24 -11.29 11.53 4.81
N HIS A 25 -10.73 10.53 5.48
CA HIS A 25 -11.49 9.39 5.96
C HIS A 25 -12.48 9.76 7.06
N VAL A 26 -12.11 10.72 7.91
CA VAL A 26 -12.97 11.21 8.99
C VAL A 26 -14.21 11.89 8.42
N GLU A 27 -14.05 12.78 7.45
CA GLU A 27 -15.17 13.49 6.83
C GLU A 27 -16.02 12.55 5.96
N LEU A 28 -15.40 11.64 5.21
CA LEU A 28 -16.12 10.66 4.42
C LEU A 28 -16.98 9.73 5.30
N HIS A 29 -16.44 9.28 6.43
CA HIS A 29 -17.19 8.47 7.40
C HIS A 29 -18.35 9.24 8.06
N LYS A 30 -18.17 10.54 8.36
CA LYS A 30 -19.27 11.38 8.85
C LYS A 30 -20.42 11.45 7.84
N ILE A 31 -20.07 11.58 6.55
CA ILE A 31 -21.07 11.58 5.47
C ILE A 31 -21.77 10.21 5.41
N ALA A 32 -21.01 9.11 5.41
CA ALA A 32 -21.59 7.77 5.40
C ALA A 32 -22.58 7.58 6.56
N LYS A 33 -22.18 7.91 7.80
CA LYS A 33 -23.06 7.84 8.96
C LYS A 33 -24.31 8.70 8.85
N LYS A 34 -24.17 9.93 8.34
CA LYS A 34 -25.32 10.86 8.18
C LYS A 34 -26.41 10.28 7.31
N TYR A 35 -26.04 9.49 6.30
CA TYR A 35 -26.98 8.92 5.31
C TYR A 35 -27.26 7.43 5.52
N GLY A 36 -26.77 6.81 6.59
CA GLY A 36 -26.97 5.37 6.84
C GLY A 36 -26.23 4.47 5.85
N ILE A 37 -25.13 4.95 5.26
CA ILE A 37 -24.31 4.25 4.27
C ILE A 37 -23.19 3.51 5.00
N LEU A 38 -22.90 2.26 4.61
CA LEU A 38 -21.80 1.50 5.16
C LEU A 38 -20.45 2.03 4.68
N TYR A 39 -19.49 2.12 5.59
CA TYR A 39 -18.13 2.52 5.30
C TYR A 39 -17.22 1.30 5.22
N VAL A 40 -16.82 0.95 3.99
CA VAL A 40 -16.04 -0.25 3.68
C VAL A 40 -14.63 0.14 3.30
N VAL A 41 -13.62 -0.44 3.96
CA VAL A 41 -12.22 -0.21 3.62
C VAL A 41 -11.60 -1.42 2.94
N ASP A 42 -10.88 -1.14 1.85
CA ASP A 42 -10.07 -2.12 1.14
C ASP A 42 -8.62 -2.06 1.67
N GLU A 43 -8.32 -2.97 2.59
CA GLU A 43 -6.97 -3.15 3.16
C GLU A 43 -6.19 -4.28 2.45
N VAL A 44 -6.63 -4.69 1.28
CA VAL A 44 -6.01 -5.78 0.52
C VAL A 44 -4.55 -5.48 0.19
N GLN A 45 -4.18 -4.23 -0.06
CA GLN A 45 -2.80 -3.84 -0.31
C GLN A 45 -2.13 -3.11 0.86
N SER A 46 -2.87 -2.29 1.59
CA SER A 46 -2.37 -1.41 2.65
C SER A 46 -2.30 -2.06 4.03
N GLY A 47 -3.05 -3.14 4.25
CA GLY A 47 -3.12 -3.85 5.52
C GLY A 47 -1.94 -4.77 5.81
N MET A 48 -2.09 -5.58 6.84
CA MET A 48 -1.15 -6.62 7.26
C MET A 48 0.27 -6.08 7.54
N GLY A 49 0.35 -4.99 8.30
CA GLY A 49 1.63 -4.43 8.76
C GLY A 49 2.35 -3.55 7.74
N ARG A 50 1.87 -3.48 6.47
CA ARG A 50 2.53 -2.82 5.35
C ARG A 50 2.90 -1.35 5.63
N THR A 51 2.05 -0.64 6.32
CA THR A 51 2.20 0.80 6.60
C THR A 51 2.78 1.11 7.99
N GLY A 52 3.28 0.09 8.71
CA GLY A 52 3.75 0.23 10.09
C GLY A 52 2.67 0.03 11.15
N LYS A 53 1.40 -0.14 10.74
CA LYS A 53 0.28 -0.55 11.59
C LYS A 53 -0.37 -1.80 11.03
N MET A 54 -1.14 -2.54 11.84
CA MET A 54 -1.83 -3.74 11.36
C MET A 54 -2.71 -3.40 10.17
N PHE A 55 -3.45 -2.30 10.24
CA PHE A 55 -4.31 -1.78 9.17
C PHE A 55 -4.02 -0.30 8.91
N ALA A 56 -3.97 0.10 7.64
CA ALA A 56 -3.65 1.48 7.28
C ALA A 56 -4.72 2.48 7.76
N ILE A 57 -5.97 2.07 7.87
CA ILE A 57 -7.05 2.92 8.39
C ILE A 57 -6.81 3.42 9.83
N GLU A 58 -5.97 2.71 10.60
CA GLU A 58 -5.58 3.12 11.96
C GLU A 58 -4.80 4.44 11.99
N HIS A 59 -4.09 4.79 10.91
CA HIS A 59 -3.41 6.08 10.80
C HIS A 59 -4.37 7.28 10.85
N PHE A 60 -5.63 7.04 10.52
CA PHE A 60 -6.69 8.05 10.48
C PHE A 60 -7.61 7.98 11.71
N GLY A 61 -7.33 7.09 12.67
CA GLY A 61 -8.12 6.94 13.90
C GLY A 61 -9.55 6.42 13.65
N MET A 62 -9.78 5.72 12.53
CA MET A 62 -11.10 5.30 12.08
C MET A 62 -11.33 3.80 12.30
N LYS A 63 -12.60 3.44 12.50
CA LYS A 63 -13.08 2.07 12.49
C LYS A 63 -14.10 1.92 11.39
N PRO A 64 -13.85 1.09 10.36
CA PRO A 64 -14.80 0.84 9.28
C PRO A 64 -15.93 -0.07 9.75
N ASP A 65 -17.01 -0.09 8.99
CA ASP A 65 -18.10 -1.07 9.16
C ASP A 65 -17.71 -2.43 8.62
N ILE A 66 -17.01 -2.44 7.49
CA ILE A 66 -16.51 -3.66 6.81
C ILE A 66 -15.06 -3.42 6.36
N MET A 67 -14.25 -4.46 6.40
CA MET A 67 -12.86 -4.46 5.94
C MET A 67 -12.60 -5.68 5.06
N ALA A 68 -12.01 -5.46 3.89
CA ALA A 68 -11.55 -6.50 2.99
C ALA A 68 -10.04 -6.73 3.17
N LEU A 69 -9.63 -7.99 3.32
CA LEU A 69 -8.24 -8.42 3.52
C LEU A 69 -7.87 -9.51 2.52
N ALA A 70 -6.65 -9.48 1.99
CA ALA A 70 -6.08 -10.53 1.15
C ALA A 70 -4.55 -10.40 1.07
N LYS A 71 -3.94 -10.80 -0.06
CA LYS A 71 -2.50 -10.67 -0.37
C LYS A 71 -1.60 -11.12 0.79
N GLY A 72 -1.11 -10.16 1.59
CA GLY A 72 -0.19 -10.40 2.70
C GLY A 72 -0.74 -11.22 3.87
N ILE A 73 -2.05 -11.44 3.95
CA ILE A 73 -2.69 -12.10 5.10
C ILE A 73 -2.12 -13.50 5.42
N ALA A 74 -1.71 -14.24 4.40
CA ALA A 74 -1.20 -15.61 4.55
C ALA A 74 0.15 -15.82 3.85
N SER A 75 0.95 -14.75 3.67
CA SER A 75 2.33 -14.79 3.16
C SER A 75 2.50 -15.61 1.87
N GLY A 76 1.58 -15.43 0.90
CA GLY A 76 1.61 -16.11 -0.39
C GLY A 76 0.66 -17.31 -0.53
N MET A 77 0.10 -17.83 0.55
CA MET A 77 -0.98 -18.81 0.48
C MET A 77 -2.31 -18.14 0.12
N PRO A 78 -3.16 -18.75 -0.73
CA PRO A 78 -4.40 -18.12 -1.19
C PRO A 78 -5.42 -18.02 -0.06
N LEU A 79 -5.64 -16.82 0.43
CA LEU A 79 -6.62 -16.48 1.46
C LEU A 79 -7.13 -15.05 1.28
N GLY A 80 -8.41 -14.86 1.48
CA GLY A 80 -9.05 -13.56 1.67
C GLY A 80 -9.94 -13.61 2.90
N ALA A 81 -10.19 -12.47 3.51
CA ALA A 81 -11.09 -12.35 4.64
C ALA A 81 -11.93 -11.07 4.52
N THR A 82 -13.19 -11.19 4.89
CA THR A 82 -14.08 -10.05 5.12
C THR A 82 -14.33 -9.97 6.61
N VAL A 83 -13.98 -8.83 7.19
CA VAL A 83 -14.19 -8.53 8.61
C VAL A 83 -15.23 -7.44 8.71
N ALA A 84 -16.29 -7.66 9.49
CA ALA A 84 -17.34 -6.68 9.69
C ALA A 84 -17.87 -6.73 11.14
N ARG A 85 -18.66 -5.72 11.50
CA ARG A 85 -19.41 -5.75 12.76
C ARG A 85 -20.40 -6.91 12.73
N SER A 86 -20.65 -7.50 13.89
CA SER A 86 -21.53 -8.66 14.03
C SER A 86 -23.00 -8.39 13.61
N ASP A 87 -23.45 -7.14 13.72
CA ASP A 87 -24.78 -6.72 13.32
C ASP A 87 -24.95 -6.59 11.79
N ILE A 88 -23.85 -6.64 11.02
CA ILE A 88 -23.83 -6.62 9.56
C ILE A 88 -23.66 -8.06 9.00
N MET A 89 -23.01 -8.95 9.77
CA MET A 89 -22.73 -10.35 9.37
C MET A 89 -23.92 -11.26 9.68
N ASP A 90 -25.09 -10.96 9.11
CA ASP A 90 -26.36 -11.60 9.36
C ASP A 90 -26.86 -12.50 8.21
N TRP A 91 -26.02 -12.80 7.26
CA TRP A 91 -26.34 -13.62 6.09
C TRP A 91 -26.72 -15.06 6.44
N GLU A 92 -27.67 -15.58 5.70
CA GLU A 92 -28.11 -16.95 5.85
C GLU A 92 -27.00 -17.94 5.49
N ALA A 93 -27.01 -19.12 6.13
CA ALA A 93 -26.07 -20.19 5.81
C ALA A 93 -26.14 -20.55 4.32
N GLY A 94 -24.99 -20.58 3.63
CA GLY A 94 -24.89 -20.87 2.21
C GLY A 94 -24.99 -19.65 1.28
N SER A 95 -25.20 -18.44 1.80
CA SER A 95 -25.20 -17.22 1.00
C SER A 95 -23.84 -16.89 0.38
N HIS A 96 -22.76 -17.40 0.96
CA HIS A 96 -21.38 -17.25 0.48
C HIS A 96 -20.66 -18.59 0.58
N ALA A 97 -20.04 -19.03 -0.52
CA ALA A 97 -19.27 -20.26 -0.57
C ALA A 97 -18.08 -20.13 -1.51
N SER A 98 -16.99 -20.83 -1.17
CA SER A 98 -15.80 -20.96 -1.99
C SER A 98 -15.16 -22.33 -1.74
N THR A 99 -14.76 -23.03 -2.80
CA THR A 99 -14.14 -24.38 -2.68
C THR A 99 -12.83 -24.34 -1.90
N PHE A 100 -12.02 -23.29 -2.10
CA PHE A 100 -10.71 -23.15 -1.44
C PHE A 100 -10.69 -22.12 -0.30
N GLY A 101 -11.78 -21.37 -0.13
CA GLY A 101 -11.89 -20.34 0.90
C GLY A 101 -11.83 -20.96 2.29
N GLY A 102 -11.00 -20.39 3.17
CA GLY A 102 -10.85 -20.87 4.54
C GLY A 102 -10.15 -22.23 4.66
N ASN A 103 -9.36 -22.63 3.66
CA ASN A 103 -8.63 -23.90 3.77
C ASN A 103 -7.65 -23.88 4.95
N PRO A 104 -7.51 -25.01 5.68
CA PRO A 104 -6.74 -25.05 6.94
C PRO A 104 -5.27 -24.63 6.79
N VAL A 105 -4.63 -24.94 5.68
CA VAL A 105 -3.21 -24.61 5.45
C VAL A 105 -3.04 -23.10 5.36
N SER A 106 -3.85 -22.41 4.55
CA SER A 106 -3.81 -20.95 4.44
C SER A 106 -4.20 -20.26 5.75
N CYS A 107 -5.16 -20.82 6.50
CA CYS A 107 -5.55 -20.27 7.81
C CYS A 107 -4.40 -20.38 8.83
N MET A 108 -3.69 -21.52 8.87
CA MET A 108 -2.52 -21.67 9.74
C MET A 108 -1.38 -20.75 9.33
N ALA A 109 -1.13 -20.58 8.02
CA ALA A 109 -0.16 -19.61 7.52
C ALA A 109 -0.53 -18.18 7.91
N ALA A 110 -1.81 -17.82 7.87
CA ALA A 110 -2.30 -16.51 8.28
C ALA A 110 -2.09 -16.26 9.77
N LEU A 111 -2.37 -17.23 10.63
CA LEU A 111 -2.14 -17.14 12.08
C LEU A 111 -0.66 -16.86 12.39
N GLU A 112 0.25 -17.60 11.76
CA GLU A 112 1.68 -17.36 11.94
C GLU A 112 2.11 -16.01 11.36
N THR A 113 1.61 -15.62 10.18
CA THR A 113 1.88 -14.31 9.58
C THR A 113 1.46 -13.17 10.52
N ILE A 114 0.26 -13.23 11.09
CA ILE A 114 -0.23 -12.23 12.06
C ILE A 114 0.70 -12.19 13.27
N SER A 115 1.07 -13.36 13.82
CA SER A 115 1.98 -13.45 14.96
C SER A 115 3.34 -12.80 14.68
N LEU A 116 3.91 -13.00 13.49
CA LEU A 116 5.19 -12.37 13.09
C LEU A 116 5.05 -10.86 12.92
N ILE A 117 3.94 -10.41 12.33
CA ILE A 117 3.64 -8.97 12.16
C ILE A 117 3.58 -8.29 13.53
N GLU A 118 2.87 -8.86 14.49
CA GLU A 118 2.74 -8.33 15.85
C GLU A 118 4.07 -8.34 16.64
N LYS A 119 4.93 -9.33 16.39
CA LYS A 119 6.23 -9.48 17.08
C LYS A 119 7.33 -8.52 16.64
N GLY A 120 7.13 -7.75 15.56
CA GLY A 120 8.13 -6.75 15.18
C GLY A 120 8.12 -6.30 13.74
N LEU A 121 7.40 -6.96 12.82
CA LEU A 121 7.44 -6.58 11.41
C LEU A 121 6.77 -5.22 11.15
N MET A 122 5.80 -4.80 11.96
CA MET A 122 5.24 -3.45 11.88
C MET A 122 6.30 -2.39 12.19
N ALA A 123 7.07 -2.58 13.26
CA ALA A 123 8.15 -1.66 13.63
C ALA A 123 9.25 -1.62 12.56
N ASN A 124 9.58 -2.78 11.96
CA ASN A 124 10.52 -2.82 10.85
C ASN A 124 9.97 -2.08 9.62
N ALA A 125 8.69 -2.26 9.29
CA ALA A 125 8.05 -1.55 8.19
C ALA A 125 8.08 -0.03 8.37
N GLU A 126 7.86 0.45 9.59
CA GLU A 126 7.97 1.89 9.91
C GLU A 126 9.42 2.37 9.75
N LYS A 127 10.39 1.71 10.39
CA LYS A 127 11.82 2.07 10.35
C LYS A 127 12.38 2.07 8.92
N GLN A 128 12.18 1.00 8.17
CA GLN A 128 12.73 0.88 6.83
C GLN A 128 11.97 1.74 5.81
N GLY A 129 10.68 1.94 6.04
CA GLY A 129 9.86 2.86 5.25
C GLY A 129 10.31 4.32 5.41
N GLU A 130 10.63 4.74 6.63
CA GLU A 130 11.20 6.07 6.89
C GLU A 130 12.56 6.24 6.20
N ARG A 131 13.43 5.21 6.26
CA ARG A 131 14.73 5.21 5.56
C ARG A 131 14.55 5.38 4.05
N LEU A 132 13.66 4.61 3.41
CA LEU A 132 13.34 4.74 2.00
C LEU A 132 12.83 6.14 1.65
N MET A 133 11.86 6.65 2.41
CA MET A 133 11.27 7.98 2.20
C MET A 133 12.32 9.09 2.29
N ASN A 134 13.23 9.01 3.25
CA ASN A 134 14.29 10.01 3.43
C ASN A 134 15.29 9.95 2.27
N GLY A 135 15.76 8.76 1.88
CA GLY A 135 16.64 8.61 0.73
C GLY A 135 16.03 9.15 -0.57
N PHE A 136 14.75 8.85 -0.83
CA PHE A 136 14.08 9.40 -2.02
C PHE A 136 13.86 10.91 -1.95
N ARG A 137 13.60 11.48 -0.78
CA ARG A 137 13.51 12.95 -0.60
C ARG A 137 14.86 13.64 -0.82
N GLU A 138 15.95 13.01 -0.43
CA GLU A 138 17.31 13.51 -0.74
C GLU A 138 17.55 13.49 -2.24
N MET A 139 17.24 12.38 -2.93
CA MET A 139 17.32 12.29 -4.40
C MET A 139 16.40 13.30 -5.10
N GLN A 140 15.22 13.59 -4.57
CA GLN A 140 14.29 14.58 -5.10
C GLN A 140 14.90 15.98 -5.14
N ASN A 141 15.85 16.31 -4.26
CA ASN A 141 16.56 17.58 -4.31
C ASN A 141 17.58 17.65 -5.46
N THR A 142 18.00 16.50 -5.97
CA THR A 142 19.01 16.38 -7.04
C THR A 142 18.36 16.16 -8.41
N PHE A 143 17.30 15.37 -8.46
CA PHE A 143 16.64 14.97 -9.70
C PHE A 143 15.30 15.70 -9.89
N GLU A 144 15.26 16.66 -10.81
CA GLU A 144 14.06 17.45 -11.12
C GLU A 144 12.88 16.57 -11.62
N CYS A 145 13.17 15.41 -12.18
CA CYS A 145 12.15 14.45 -12.62
C CYS A 145 11.34 13.78 -11.49
N MET A 146 11.82 13.87 -10.25
CA MET A 146 11.10 13.32 -9.08
C MET A 146 10.10 14.38 -8.56
N GLY A 147 8.86 14.34 -9.05
CA GLY A 147 7.82 15.32 -8.72
C GLY A 147 7.30 15.20 -7.30
N ASP A 148 7.05 13.99 -6.82
CA ASP A 148 6.56 13.74 -5.46
C ASP A 148 7.09 12.42 -4.90
N VAL A 149 7.34 12.41 -3.58
CA VAL A 149 7.74 11.24 -2.80
C VAL A 149 6.78 11.10 -1.62
N ARG A 150 5.96 10.06 -1.65
CA ARG A 150 4.88 9.85 -0.68
C ARG A 150 4.78 8.39 -0.23
N GLY A 151 4.15 8.16 0.91
CA GLY A 151 3.93 6.81 1.42
C GLY A 151 3.72 6.73 2.93
N LYS A 152 3.55 5.51 3.41
CA LYS A 152 3.52 5.13 4.83
C LYS A 152 4.19 3.77 5.00
N GLY A 153 5.11 3.65 5.95
CA GLY A 153 5.86 2.43 6.15
C GLY A 153 6.51 1.95 4.84
N LEU A 154 6.41 0.67 4.55
CA LEU A 154 6.92 0.05 3.31
C LEU A 154 5.89 0.07 2.15
N MET A 155 5.11 1.12 2.06
CA MET A 155 4.23 1.44 0.94
C MET A 155 4.63 2.83 0.43
N VAL A 156 5.67 2.91 -0.42
CA VAL A 156 6.29 4.16 -0.87
C VAL A 156 6.17 4.30 -2.38
N GLY A 157 5.77 5.48 -2.82
CA GLY A 157 5.65 5.86 -4.24
C GLY A 157 6.55 7.05 -4.58
N VAL A 158 7.23 6.95 -5.73
CA VAL A 158 7.98 8.04 -6.34
C VAL A 158 7.29 8.40 -7.65
N GLU A 159 6.75 9.61 -7.71
CA GLU A 159 6.09 10.14 -8.90
C GLU A 159 7.08 10.84 -9.81
N LEU A 160 7.06 10.49 -11.10
CA LEU A 160 7.95 11.06 -12.10
C LEU A 160 7.21 12.07 -12.98
N VAL A 161 7.83 13.21 -13.18
CA VAL A 161 7.30 14.31 -14.01
C VAL A 161 8.38 14.78 -15.00
N LYS A 162 7.96 15.25 -16.15
CA LYS A 162 8.85 15.92 -17.12
C LYS A 162 9.25 17.30 -16.64
N ASP A 163 8.36 17.95 -15.92
CA ASP A 163 8.50 19.29 -15.41
C ASP A 163 7.66 19.46 -14.14
N ARG A 164 8.23 20.04 -13.08
CA ARG A 164 7.57 20.18 -11.77
C ARG A 164 6.49 21.25 -11.74
N ASP A 165 6.59 22.28 -12.57
CA ASP A 165 5.63 23.38 -12.59
C ASP A 165 4.36 22.96 -13.32
N THR A 166 4.50 22.34 -14.49
CA THR A 166 3.37 21.85 -15.28
C THR A 166 2.83 20.51 -14.81
N LYS A 167 3.65 19.75 -14.05
CA LYS A 167 3.35 18.38 -13.60
C LYS A 167 3.09 17.40 -14.75
N GLU A 168 3.70 17.65 -15.91
CA GLU A 168 3.61 16.73 -17.04
C GLU A 168 4.14 15.37 -16.66
N ARG A 169 3.33 14.32 -16.86
CA ARG A 169 3.62 12.97 -16.43
C ARG A 169 4.71 12.30 -17.28
N ALA A 170 5.66 11.67 -16.62
CA ALA A 170 6.79 11.00 -17.26
C ALA A 170 6.62 9.46 -17.28
N GLY A 171 5.53 8.97 -17.85
CA GLY A 171 5.23 7.53 -17.91
C GLY A 171 6.24 6.73 -18.73
N ASP A 172 6.83 7.31 -19.74
CA ASP A 172 7.91 6.75 -20.55
C ASP A 172 9.21 6.58 -19.73
N TRP A 173 9.61 7.59 -18.95
CA TRP A 173 10.75 7.48 -18.04
C TRP A 173 10.51 6.45 -16.95
N ARG A 174 9.29 6.38 -16.39
CA ARG A 174 8.93 5.32 -15.46
C ARG A 174 9.19 3.93 -16.05
N ALA A 175 8.72 3.68 -17.27
CA ALA A 175 8.89 2.39 -17.93
C ALA A 175 10.37 2.05 -18.15
N GLU A 176 11.17 3.02 -18.60
CA GLU A 176 12.62 2.81 -18.84
C GLU A 176 13.39 2.62 -17.51
N ILE A 177 13.06 3.37 -16.46
CA ILE A 177 13.67 3.21 -15.13
C ILE A 177 13.38 1.81 -14.58
N ILE A 178 12.14 1.32 -14.65
CA ILE A 178 11.79 -0.03 -14.19
C ILE A 178 12.60 -1.09 -14.95
N LYS A 179 12.73 -0.96 -16.27
CA LYS A 179 13.51 -1.87 -17.09
C LYS A 179 14.99 -1.88 -16.71
N LYS A 180 15.61 -0.71 -16.60
CA LYS A 180 17.03 -0.60 -16.20
C LYS A 180 17.28 -1.07 -14.76
N ALA A 181 16.36 -0.82 -13.84
CA ALA A 181 16.43 -1.36 -12.49
C ALA A 181 16.42 -2.88 -12.49
N PHE A 182 15.55 -3.50 -13.30
CA PHE A 182 15.52 -4.96 -13.48
C PHE A 182 16.87 -5.50 -13.99
N GLU A 183 17.49 -4.85 -14.97
CA GLU A 183 18.80 -5.23 -15.51
C GLU A 183 19.91 -5.17 -14.45
N LYS A 184 19.73 -4.36 -13.40
CA LYS A 184 20.62 -4.24 -12.23
C LYS A 184 20.21 -5.11 -11.04
N GLY A 185 19.20 -5.95 -11.19
CA GLY A 185 18.73 -6.86 -10.14
C GLY A 185 17.70 -6.26 -9.17
N LEU A 186 17.18 -5.06 -9.41
CA LEU A 186 16.14 -4.44 -8.62
C LEU A 186 14.78 -4.58 -9.29
N LEU A 187 13.90 -5.40 -8.68
CA LEU A 187 12.54 -5.60 -9.17
C LEU A 187 11.63 -4.48 -8.68
N LEU A 188 11.10 -3.70 -9.62
CA LEU A 188 10.18 -2.60 -9.36
C LEU A 188 8.88 -2.78 -10.16
N LEU A 189 7.82 -2.15 -9.67
CA LEU A 189 6.54 -2.09 -10.37
C LEU A 189 6.06 -0.64 -10.48
N GLY A 190 5.34 -0.34 -11.56
CA GLY A 190 4.62 0.92 -11.67
C GLY A 190 3.26 0.86 -10.99
N CYS A 191 2.69 2.02 -10.67
CA CYS A 191 1.28 2.24 -10.34
C CYS A 191 0.86 3.64 -10.82
N GLY A 192 -0.45 3.85 -10.99
CA GLY A 192 -0.90 5.05 -11.68
C GLY A 192 -0.27 5.17 -13.08
N GLU A 193 -0.12 6.39 -13.56
CA GLU A 193 0.45 6.64 -14.90
C GLU A 193 1.97 6.84 -14.90
N ASN A 194 2.53 7.41 -13.84
CA ASN A 194 3.92 7.86 -13.77
C ASN A 194 4.59 7.61 -12.41
N VAL A 195 4.04 6.71 -11.60
CA VAL A 195 4.58 6.40 -10.27
C VAL A 195 5.31 5.07 -10.28
N ILE A 196 6.47 5.01 -9.64
CA ILE A 196 7.17 3.78 -9.28
C ILE A 196 6.87 3.48 -7.82
N ARG A 197 6.41 2.25 -7.54
CA ARG A 197 6.11 1.81 -6.18
C ARG A 197 7.20 0.94 -5.59
N PHE A 198 7.47 1.17 -4.31
CA PHE A 198 8.40 0.41 -3.49
C PHE A 198 7.61 -0.27 -2.37
N CYS A 199 7.53 -1.59 -2.44
CA CYS A 199 6.80 -2.41 -1.48
C CYS A 199 7.56 -3.71 -1.17
N PRO A 200 8.77 -3.62 -0.61
CA PRO A 200 9.59 -4.77 -0.29
C PRO A 200 8.93 -5.66 0.76
N ALA A 201 9.46 -6.85 1.00
CA ALA A 201 9.02 -7.69 2.09
C ALA A 201 9.15 -6.98 3.45
N LEU A 202 8.26 -7.29 4.41
CA LEU A 202 8.28 -6.66 5.73
C LEU A 202 9.56 -6.97 6.53
N ILE A 203 10.30 -8.00 6.11
CA ILE A 203 11.59 -8.41 6.70
C ILE A 203 12.80 -7.73 6.05
N VAL A 204 12.59 -6.80 5.12
CA VAL A 204 13.68 -6.09 4.43
C VAL A 204 14.67 -5.51 5.42
N THR A 205 15.96 -5.67 5.14
CA THR A 205 17.04 -5.17 5.98
C THR A 205 17.45 -3.74 5.58
N GLU A 206 18.26 -3.12 6.43
CA GLU A 206 18.82 -1.78 6.19
C GLU A 206 19.73 -1.79 4.95
N GLU A 207 20.57 -2.82 4.83
CA GLU A 207 21.48 -2.99 3.71
C GLU A 207 20.75 -3.17 2.37
N GLU A 208 19.63 -3.91 2.38
CA GLU A 208 18.80 -4.09 1.19
C GLU A 208 18.09 -2.79 0.78
N VAL A 209 17.67 -1.96 1.75
CA VAL A 209 17.13 -0.63 1.49
C VAL A 209 18.19 0.29 0.88
N ASP A 210 19.42 0.29 1.42
CA ASP A 210 20.50 1.11 0.88
C ASP A 210 20.90 0.67 -0.53
N MET A 211 20.94 -0.62 -0.78
CA MET A 211 21.18 -1.16 -2.12
C MET A 211 20.07 -0.71 -3.10
N CYS A 212 18.82 -0.77 -2.68
CA CYS A 212 17.69 -0.29 -3.48
C CYS A 212 17.84 1.19 -3.83
N LEU A 213 18.16 2.04 -2.85
CA LEU A 213 18.36 3.48 -3.06
C LEU A 213 19.53 3.73 -4.03
N SER A 214 20.66 3.06 -3.85
CA SER A 214 21.85 3.22 -4.71
C SER A 214 21.57 2.83 -6.16
N ILE A 215 20.90 1.68 -6.41
CA ILE A 215 20.54 1.24 -7.76
C ILE A 215 19.53 2.21 -8.39
N PHE A 216 18.55 2.66 -7.61
CA PHE A 216 17.52 3.57 -8.12
C PHE A 216 18.11 4.93 -8.51
N GLU A 217 18.99 5.49 -7.67
CA GLU A 217 19.70 6.75 -7.94
C GLU A 217 20.50 6.68 -9.26
N GLU A 218 21.29 5.62 -9.44
CA GLU A 218 22.05 5.39 -10.66
C GLU A 218 21.15 5.33 -11.90
N VAL A 219 20.04 4.60 -11.81
CA VAL A 219 19.13 4.40 -12.95
C VAL A 219 18.37 5.67 -13.28
N VAL A 220 17.92 6.44 -12.29
CA VAL A 220 17.27 7.76 -12.50
C VAL A 220 18.23 8.70 -13.19
N GLY A 221 19.49 8.77 -12.74
CA GLY A 221 20.52 9.60 -13.38
C GLY A 221 20.81 9.22 -14.83
N GLN A 222 20.67 7.95 -15.21
CA GLN A 222 20.84 7.48 -16.59
C GLN A 222 19.66 7.78 -17.52
N VAL A 223 18.46 7.98 -16.98
CA VAL A 223 17.23 8.14 -17.78
C VAL A 223 16.76 9.58 -17.83
N ALA A 224 16.88 10.31 -16.74
CA ALA A 224 16.27 11.62 -16.56
C ALA A 224 17.20 12.63 -15.84
N GLY A 225 18.49 12.32 -15.79
CA GLY A 225 19.54 13.21 -15.27
C GLY A 225 20.20 14.06 -16.34
#